data_6326ab6019015b04b9ccd027cb812197
#
_entry.id   6326ab6019015b04b9ccd027cb812197
#
_cell.length_a   1.000
_cell.length_b   1.000
_cell.length_c   1.000
_cell.angle_alpha   90.00
_cell.angle_beta   90.00
_cell.angle_gamma   90.00
#
_symmetry.space_group_name_H-M   'P 1'
#
loop_
_entity.id
_entity.type
_entity.pdbx_description
1 polymer ?
#
loop_
_entity_poly.entity_id
_entity_poly.type
_entity_poly.pdbx_seq_one_letter_code
_entity_poly.pdbx_strand_id
1 'polypeptide(L)'
;MQLVKNGCVADLMETGAIVKTAFCGPCFGAGDTPSNNGFSIRHSTRNFPNREGSKLQNGQISSVALMDARSIAATAANKGYLTAATDLDVNYTKPKYFFDSTKIGRASCRERV
;
A
#
# COMPACT_ATOMS: atom_id res chain seq x y z
N MET A 1 -12.23 2.50 -8.84
CA MET A 1 -12.69 3.44 -9.91
C MET A 1 -12.58 4.91 -9.54
N GLN A 2 -12.75 5.33 -8.27
CA GLN A 2 -12.62 6.75 -7.88
C GLN A 2 -11.22 7.31 -8.15
N LEU A 3 -10.17 6.57 -7.76
CA LEU A 3 -8.79 6.99 -7.97
C LEU A 3 -8.37 7.06 -9.45
N VAL A 4 -9.03 6.29 -10.31
CA VAL A 4 -8.84 6.40 -11.77
C VAL A 4 -9.48 7.69 -12.28
N LYS A 5 -10.71 7.98 -11.83
CA LYS A 5 -11.47 9.14 -12.31
C LYS A 5 -10.89 10.48 -11.87
N ASN A 6 -10.26 10.53 -10.70
CA ASN A 6 -9.65 11.76 -10.18
C ASN A 6 -8.18 11.95 -10.56
N GLY A 7 -7.61 11.04 -11.35
CA GLY A 7 -6.23 11.12 -11.84
C GLY A 7 -5.18 10.50 -10.92
N CYS A 8 -5.49 10.16 -9.67
CA CYS A 8 -4.51 9.64 -8.71
C CYS A 8 -3.79 8.37 -9.20
N VAL A 9 -4.47 7.50 -9.96
CA VAL A 9 -3.83 6.30 -10.52
C VAL A 9 -2.80 6.69 -11.58
N ALA A 10 -3.08 7.67 -12.42
CA ALA A 10 -2.14 8.15 -13.42
C ALA A 10 -0.88 8.73 -12.74
N ASP A 11 -1.07 9.59 -11.75
CA ASP A 11 0.03 10.19 -10.97
C ASP A 11 0.91 9.11 -10.33
N LEU A 12 0.30 8.09 -9.72
CA LEU A 12 1.04 6.96 -9.14
C LEU A 12 1.82 6.17 -10.20
N MET A 13 1.23 5.91 -11.36
CA MET A 13 1.91 5.19 -12.43
C MET A 13 3.07 5.99 -13.03
N GLU A 14 2.97 7.30 -13.11
CA GLU A 14 4.06 8.17 -13.55
C GLU A 14 5.28 8.08 -12.63
N THR A 15 5.08 7.81 -11.33
CA THR A 15 6.19 7.57 -10.40
C THR A 15 6.85 6.21 -10.56
N GLY A 16 6.33 5.33 -11.42
CA GLY A 16 6.78 3.95 -11.57
C GLY A 16 6.13 2.97 -10.58
N ALA A 17 5.15 3.41 -9.80
CA ALA A 17 4.44 2.53 -8.88
C ALA A 17 3.60 1.49 -9.63
N ILE A 18 3.60 0.26 -9.12
CA ILE A 18 2.78 -0.83 -9.66
C ILE A 18 1.40 -0.77 -9.03
N VAL A 19 0.38 -0.56 -9.86
CA VAL A 19 -1.02 -0.56 -9.42
C VAL A 19 -1.66 -1.89 -9.78
N LYS A 20 -2.14 -2.60 -8.78
CA LYS A 20 -2.82 -3.90 -8.95
C LYS A 20 -4.26 -3.81 -8.49
N THR A 21 -5.11 -4.66 -9.04
CA THR A 21 -6.43 -4.90 -8.48
C THR A 21 -6.34 -5.56 -7.11
N ALA A 22 -7.37 -5.37 -6.27
CA ALA A 22 -7.40 -5.98 -4.95
C ALA A 22 -7.27 -7.51 -5.04
N PHE A 23 -6.34 -8.07 -4.30
CA PHE A 23 -6.11 -9.51 -4.21
C PHE A 23 -5.60 -9.89 -2.83
N CYS A 24 -5.73 -11.14 -2.46
CA CYS A 24 -5.18 -11.66 -1.22
C CYS A 24 -3.83 -12.31 -1.52
N GLY A 25 -2.77 -11.87 -0.83
CA GLY A 25 -1.47 -12.46 -1.11
C GLY A 25 -0.27 -11.81 -0.40
N PRO A 26 -0.12 -10.50 -0.43
CA PRO A 26 1.10 -9.86 0.09
C PRO A 26 1.40 -10.14 1.56
N CYS A 27 0.37 -10.35 2.40
CA CYS A 27 0.57 -10.62 3.82
C CYS A 27 1.18 -12.01 4.12
N PHE A 28 1.17 -12.92 3.16
CA PHE A 28 1.82 -14.24 3.25
C PHE A 28 2.85 -14.47 2.15
N GLY A 29 3.28 -13.41 1.47
CA GLY A 29 4.37 -13.44 0.51
C GLY A 29 4.02 -13.94 -0.88
N ALA A 30 2.75 -13.96 -1.26
CA ALA A 30 2.38 -14.31 -2.62
C ALA A 30 2.61 -13.12 -3.55
N GLY A 31 3.64 -13.19 -4.35
CA GLY A 31 3.87 -12.31 -5.50
C GLY A 31 4.68 -11.04 -5.25
N ASP A 32 4.84 -10.59 -4.01
CA ASP A 32 5.56 -9.35 -3.70
C ASP A 32 6.49 -9.56 -2.50
N THR A 33 7.57 -10.28 -2.72
CA THR A 33 8.57 -10.54 -1.70
C THR A 33 9.74 -9.56 -1.81
N PRO A 34 10.24 -9.00 -0.70
CA PRO A 34 11.46 -8.21 -0.73
C PRO A 34 12.66 -9.09 -1.08
N SER A 35 13.73 -8.47 -1.55
CA SER A 35 15.00 -9.15 -1.76
C SER A 35 15.56 -9.70 -0.45
N ASN A 36 16.51 -10.62 -0.57
CA ASN A 36 17.25 -11.09 0.60
C ASN A 36 17.88 -9.93 1.37
N ASN A 37 17.74 -9.94 2.69
CA ASN A 37 18.10 -8.83 3.59
C ASN A 37 17.34 -7.52 3.28
N GLY A 38 16.28 -7.58 2.48
CA GLY A 38 15.46 -6.42 2.18
C GLY A 38 14.61 -5.99 3.36
N PHE A 39 14.34 -4.69 3.42
CA PHE A 39 13.42 -4.08 4.34
C PHE A 39 12.19 -3.59 3.59
N SER A 40 11.02 -4.05 4.00
CA SER A 40 9.73 -3.68 3.42
C SER A 40 8.92 -2.84 4.41
N ILE A 41 8.33 -1.77 3.92
CA ILE A 41 7.31 -1.03 4.68
C ILE A 41 5.95 -1.24 4.03
N ARG A 42 4.93 -1.47 4.83
CA ARG A 42 3.59 -1.76 4.32
C ARG A 42 2.48 -1.26 5.22
N HIS A 43 1.34 -1.04 4.63
CA HIS A 43 0.09 -0.86 5.34
C HIS A 43 -0.73 -2.14 5.21
N SER A 44 -0.75 -2.95 6.26
CA SER A 44 -1.46 -4.22 6.30
C SER A 44 -2.09 -4.43 7.67
N THR A 45 -3.32 -4.95 7.69
CA THR A 45 -4.00 -5.31 8.93
C THR A 45 -3.52 -6.65 9.49
N ARG A 46 -2.86 -7.46 8.67
CA ARG A 46 -2.32 -8.76 9.05
C ARG A 46 -0.85 -8.82 8.68
N ASN A 47 -0.05 -9.10 9.67
CA ASN A 47 1.37 -9.32 9.50
C ASN A 47 1.74 -10.62 10.22
N PHE A 48 2.16 -11.62 9.44
CA PHE A 48 2.52 -12.91 9.99
C PHE A 48 4.05 -13.06 9.95
N PRO A 49 4.68 -13.42 11.06
CA PRO A 49 6.11 -13.72 11.05
C PRO A 49 6.46 -14.78 9.99
N ASN A 50 7.58 -14.58 9.32
CA ASN A 50 8.11 -15.53 8.33
C ASN A 50 7.19 -15.84 7.13
N ARG A 51 6.27 -14.93 6.78
CA ARG A 51 5.35 -15.16 5.66
C ARG A 51 5.52 -14.21 4.47
N GLU A 52 6.53 -13.38 4.48
CA GLU A 52 6.83 -12.46 3.38
C GLU A 52 7.57 -13.12 2.20
N GLY A 53 7.17 -14.33 1.81
CA GLY A 53 7.91 -15.11 0.81
C GLY A 53 9.24 -15.62 1.32
N SER A 54 9.57 -15.29 2.49
CA SER A 54 10.76 -15.70 3.19
C SER A 54 10.42 -16.82 4.16
N LYS A 55 10.02 -17.97 3.67
CA LYS A 55 10.59 -19.13 4.33
C LYS A 55 12.09 -19.00 4.09
N LEU A 56 12.77 -18.60 5.14
CA LEU A 56 14.20 -18.41 5.18
C LEU A 56 14.88 -19.63 4.54
N GLN A 57 15.11 -19.54 3.24
CA GLN A 57 15.94 -20.50 2.56
C GLN A 57 17.36 -19.97 2.64
N ASN A 58 18.27 -20.79 3.09
CA ASN A 58 19.71 -20.47 3.10
C ASN A 58 20.10 -19.22 3.93
N GLY A 59 19.45 -19.00 5.08
CA GLY A 59 19.78 -17.86 5.93
C GLY A 59 19.29 -16.49 5.42
N GLN A 60 18.38 -16.46 4.48
CA GLN A 60 17.73 -15.22 4.03
C GLN A 60 16.90 -14.60 5.14
N ILE A 61 17.02 -13.31 5.30
CA ILE A 61 16.24 -12.51 6.24
C ILE A 61 15.50 -11.43 5.47
N SER A 62 14.22 -11.30 5.70
CA SER A 62 13.48 -10.10 5.30
C SER A 62 12.84 -9.46 6.53
N SER A 63 12.85 -8.14 6.56
CA SER A 63 12.28 -7.36 7.65
C SER A 63 11.10 -6.53 7.15
N VAL A 64 10.07 -6.43 7.98
CA VAL A 64 8.86 -5.67 7.66
C VAL A 64 8.53 -4.70 8.78
N ALA A 65 8.21 -3.46 8.40
CA ALA A 65 7.60 -2.51 9.30
C ALA A 65 6.19 -2.16 8.81
N LEU A 66 5.27 -2.04 9.75
CA LEU A 66 3.92 -1.55 9.48
C LEU A 66 3.91 -0.03 9.62
N MET A 67 3.40 0.63 8.59
CA MET A 67 3.24 2.08 8.57
C MET A 67 1.89 2.43 7.97
N ASP A 68 1.37 3.61 8.32
CA ASP A 68 0.17 4.13 7.66
C ASP A 68 0.48 4.55 6.21
N ALA A 69 -0.55 4.56 5.35
CA ALA A 69 -0.38 4.83 3.93
C ALA A 69 0.24 6.21 3.64
N ARG A 70 -0.02 7.22 4.47
CA ARG A 70 0.53 8.57 4.28
C ARG A 70 2.02 8.59 4.59
N SER A 71 2.44 7.89 5.65
CA SER A 71 3.86 7.77 5.99
C SER A 71 4.64 6.93 4.98
N ILE A 72 4.01 5.91 4.38
CA ILE A 72 4.60 5.18 3.26
C ILE A 72 4.82 6.13 2.07
N ALA A 73 3.83 6.93 1.72
CA ALA A 73 3.95 7.92 0.64
C ALA A 73 5.00 8.99 0.96
N ALA A 74 5.07 9.48 2.20
CA ALA A 74 6.09 10.42 2.64
C ALA A 74 7.49 9.82 2.55
N THR A 75 7.66 8.57 2.93
CA THR A 75 8.93 7.84 2.81
C THR A 75 9.35 7.68 1.35
N ALA A 76 8.41 7.36 0.46
CA ALA A 76 8.68 7.28 -0.97
C ALA A 76 9.08 8.64 -1.55
N ALA A 77 8.37 9.71 -1.21
CA ALA A 77 8.67 11.07 -1.63
C ALA A 77 10.03 11.56 -1.10
N ASN A 78 10.45 11.10 0.07
CA ASN A 78 11.75 11.39 0.67
C ASN A 78 12.81 10.33 0.29
N LYS A 79 12.77 9.85 -0.93
CA LYS A 79 13.80 8.97 -1.53
C LYS A 79 14.05 7.67 -0.76
N GLY A 80 13.06 7.16 -0.05
CA GLY A 80 13.16 5.93 0.72
C GLY A 80 13.65 6.08 2.17
N TYR A 81 13.95 7.28 2.61
CA TYR A 81 14.24 7.53 4.03
C TYR A 81 12.95 7.47 4.85
N LEU A 82 12.93 6.67 5.90
CA LEU A 82 11.78 6.53 6.78
C LEU A 82 11.32 7.90 7.29
N THR A 83 10.12 8.28 6.91
CA THR A 83 9.59 9.63 7.15
C THR A 83 8.15 9.53 7.62
N ALA A 84 7.83 10.18 8.73
CA ALA A 84 6.46 10.32 9.16
C ALA A 84 5.70 11.31 8.24
N ALA A 85 4.42 11.08 8.02
CA ALA A 85 3.61 11.97 7.20
C ALA A 85 3.53 13.41 7.74
N THR A 86 3.75 13.58 9.05
CA THR A 86 3.78 14.88 9.73
C THR A 86 5.09 15.65 9.52
N ASP A 87 6.14 14.97 9.08
CA ASP A 87 7.47 15.56 8.92
C ASP A 87 7.73 16.06 7.50
N LEU A 88 6.79 15.81 6.59
CA LEU A 88 6.85 16.28 5.23
C LEU A 88 5.92 17.48 5.06
N ASP A 89 6.47 18.62 4.65
CA ASP A 89 5.68 19.79 4.31
C ASP A 89 5.07 19.62 2.91
N VAL A 90 3.85 19.10 2.87
CA VAL A 90 3.12 18.83 1.64
C VAL A 90 1.79 19.57 1.65
N ASN A 91 1.53 20.33 0.62
CA ASN A 91 0.21 20.89 0.38
C ASN A 91 -0.76 19.78 -0.04
N TYR A 92 -1.55 19.33 0.93
CA TYR A 92 -2.60 18.34 0.65
C TYR A 92 -3.78 18.99 -0.05
N THR A 93 -3.91 18.77 -1.34
CA THR A 93 -5.13 19.11 -2.08
C THR A 93 -6.16 18.02 -1.84
N LYS A 94 -7.39 18.42 -1.52
CA LYS A 94 -8.49 17.45 -1.39
C LYS A 94 -8.81 16.86 -2.76
N PRO A 95 -8.70 15.53 -2.94
CA PRO A 95 -9.05 14.91 -4.21
C PRO A 95 -10.54 15.05 -4.50
N LYS A 96 -10.88 15.17 -5.78
CA LYS A 96 -12.28 15.15 -6.20
C LYS A 96 -12.81 13.72 -6.14
N TYR A 97 -13.94 13.54 -5.47
CA TYR A 97 -14.62 12.24 -5.40
C TYR A 97 -15.82 12.23 -6.36
N PHE A 98 -16.01 11.10 -7.02
CA PHE A 98 -17.11 10.82 -7.92
C PHE A 98 -17.99 9.74 -7.31
N PHE A 99 -18.99 10.15 -6.55
CA PHE A 99 -19.91 9.22 -5.92
C PHE A 99 -20.96 8.71 -6.91
N ASP A 100 -21.16 7.41 -6.91
CA ASP A 100 -22.27 6.76 -7.59
C ASP A 100 -23.26 6.29 -6.52
N SER A 101 -24.35 7.02 -6.36
CA SER A 101 -25.35 6.75 -5.34
C SER A 101 -26.02 5.37 -5.48
N THR A 102 -26.01 4.80 -6.68
CA THR A 102 -26.57 3.45 -6.91
C THR A 102 -25.67 2.34 -6.36
N LYS A 103 -24.39 2.61 -6.14
CA LYS A 103 -23.39 1.65 -5.64
C LYS A 103 -23.17 1.72 -4.13
N ILE A 104 -23.42 2.86 -3.51
CA ILE A 104 -23.19 3.08 -2.08
C ILE A 104 -24.04 2.12 -1.25
N GLY A 105 -25.32 1.96 -1.57
CA GLY A 105 -26.22 1.03 -0.88
C GLY A 105 -25.82 -0.44 -1.03
N ARG A 106 -25.17 -0.82 -2.11
CA ARG A 106 -24.72 -2.21 -2.33
C ARG A 106 -23.45 -2.55 -1.56
N ALA A 107 -22.56 -1.60 -1.36
CA ALA A 107 -21.35 -1.80 -0.55
C ALA A 107 -21.71 -2.06 0.92
N SER A 108 -22.62 -1.26 1.49
CA SER A 108 -23.06 -1.43 2.88
C SER A 108 -23.78 -2.75 3.16
N CYS A 109 -24.41 -3.37 2.16
CA CYS A 109 -25.06 -4.67 2.31
C CYS A 109 -24.07 -5.84 2.26
N ARG A 110 -22.89 -5.67 1.65
CA ARG A 110 -21.86 -6.73 1.58
C ARG A 110 -20.95 -6.79 2.80
N GLU A 111 -20.84 -5.71 3.54
CA GLU A 111 -20.04 -5.66 4.77
C GLU A 111 -20.72 -6.26 5.99
N ARG A 112 -21.97 -6.69 5.87
CA ARG A 112 -22.75 -7.27 6.96
C ARG A 112 -22.86 -8.81 6.93
N VAL A 113 -22.07 -9.47 6.12
CA VAL A 113 -22.03 -10.94 6.06
C VAL A 113 -20.73 -11.46 6.66
#